data_bb4611ea64b4c324e5b49340e4c01c7b
#
_entry.id   bb4611ea64b4c324e5b49340e4c01c7b
#
_cell.length_a   1.000
_cell.length_b   1.000
_cell.length_c   1.000
_cell.angle_alpha   90.00
_cell.angle_beta   90.00
_cell.angle_gamma   90.00
#
_symmetry.space_group_name_H-M   'P 1'
#
loop_
_entity.id
_entity.type
_entity.pdbx_description
1 polymer ?
#
loop_
_entity_poly.entity_id
_entity_poly.type
_entity_poly.pdbx_seq_one_letter_code
_entity_poly.pdbx_strand_id
1 'polypeptide(L)'
;MPDHPHAAISRRLKRAHGHMQTIIEMVEQDRPCLEIAQQLQAVEGAIENAKKALILDHLGHSLSLISTGSKGKAAIREFRLIAKYL
;
A
#
# COMPACT_ATOMS: atom_id res chain seq x y z
N MET A 1 24.06 1.31 -5.61
CA MET A 1 23.15 2.18 -4.89
C MET A 1 21.96 1.39 -4.38
N PRO A 2 21.64 1.46 -3.11
CA PRO A 2 20.48 0.72 -2.64
C PRO A 2 19.20 1.27 -3.24
N ASP A 3 18.22 0.41 -3.41
CA ASP A 3 16.90 0.82 -3.87
C ASP A 3 16.28 1.82 -2.89
N HIS A 4 15.40 2.67 -3.42
CA HIS A 4 14.57 3.52 -2.59
C HIS A 4 13.82 2.64 -1.57
N PRO A 5 13.71 3.06 -0.28
CA PRO A 5 13.05 2.25 0.75
C PRO A 5 11.66 1.78 0.36
N HIS A 6 10.95 2.55 -0.47
CA HIS A 6 9.59 2.24 -0.90
C HIS A 6 9.52 1.75 -2.35
N ALA A 7 10.65 1.32 -2.93
CA ALA A 7 10.67 0.89 -4.33
C ALA A 7 9.72 -0.27 -4.58
N ALA A 8 9.68 -1.25 -3.67
CA ALA A 8 8.78 -2.40 -3.80
C ALA A 8 7.32 -1.97 -3.73
N ILE A 9 7.01 -1.04 -2.86
CA ILE A 9 5.64 -0.51 -2.71
C ILE A 9 5.24 0.26 -3.95
N SER A 10 6.14 1.08 -4.48
CA SER A 10 5.92 1.81 -5.72
C SER A 10 5.62 0.86 -6.88
N ARG A 11 6.37 -0.24 -7.00
CA ARG A 11 6.12 -1.25 -8.04
C ARG A 11 4.75 -1.90 -7.88
N ARG A 12 4.33 -2.20 -6.65
CA ARG A 12 2.99 -2.76 -6.38
C ARG A 12 1.89 -1.79 -6.80
N LEU A 13 2.05 -0.50 -6.50
CA LEU A 13 1.07 0.53 -6.85
C LEU A 13 1.01 0.75 -8.36
N LYS A 14 2.15 0.71 -9.03
CA LYS A 14 2.18 0.82 -10.50
C LYS A 14 1.46 -0.35 -11.16
N ARG A 15 1.62 -1.54 -10.59
CA ARG A 15 0.92 -2.73 -11.09
C ARG A 15 -0.58 -2.60 -10.89
N ALA A 16 -1.01 -2.12 -9.72
CA ALA A 16 -2.43 -1.87 -9.44
C ALA A 16 -2.99 -0.78 -10.36
N HIS A 17 -2.20 0.24 -10.65
CA HIS A 17 -2.59 1.30 -11.57
C HIS A 17 -2.87 0.75 -12.98
N GLY A 18 -1.98 -0.09 -13.49
CA GLY A 18 -2.21 -0.74 -14.78
C GLY A 18 -3.45 -1.64 -14.77
N HIS A 19 -3.68 -2.34 -13.67
CA HIS A 19 -4.87 -3.18 -13.50
C HIS A 19 -6.14 -2.32 -13.48
N MET A 20 -6.10 -1.15 -12.82
CA MET A 20 -7.23 -0.23 -12.82
C MET A 20 -7.54 0.29 -14.23
N GLN A 21 -6.53 0.56 -15.03
CA GLN A 21 -6.75 0.97 -16.42
C GLN A 21 -7.48 -0.11 -17.21
N THR A 22 -7.11 -1.37 -17.02
CA THR A 22 -7.80 -2.49 -17.65
C THR A 22 -9.26 -2.56 -17.22
N ILE A 23 -9.54 -2.32 -15.93
CA ILE A 23 -10.91 -2.33 -15.42
C ILE A 23 -11.74 -1.21 -16.04
N ILE A 24 -11.14 -0.02 -16.20
CA ILE A 24 -11.81 1.10 -16.86
C ILE A 24 -12.21 0.71 -18.29
N GLU A 25 -11.30 0.06 -19.01
CA GLU A 25 -11.59 -0.43 -20.36
C GLU A 25 -12.74 -1.45 -20.36
N MET A 26 -12.78 -2.34 -19.38
CA MET A 26 -13.84 -3.32 -19.25
C MET A 26 -15.20 -2.64 -19.04
N VAL A 27 -15.24 -1.60 -18.21
CA VAL A 27 -16.46 -0.81 -17.99
C VAL A 27 -16.89 -0.14 -19.31
N GLU A 28 -15.96 0.45 -20.01
CA GLU A 28 -16.23 1.15 -21.27
C GLU A 28 -16.69 0.21 -22.37
N GLN A 29 -16.27 -1.06 -22.32
CA GLN A 29 -16.64 -2.09 -23.27
C GLN A 29 -17.90 -2.85 -22.86
N ASP A 30 -18.56 -2.41 -21.80
CA ASP A 30 -19.78 -3.05 -21.29
C ASP A 30 -19.58 -4.54 -20.97
N ARG A 31 -18.41 -4.90 -20.40
CA ARG A 31 -18.17 -6.26 -19.95
C ARG A 31 -19.15 -6.63 -18.84
N PRO A 32 -19.43 -7.93 -18.64
CA PRO A 32 -20.38 -8.35 -17.60
C PRO A 32 -20.02 -7.82 -16.23
N CYS A 33 -21.05 -7.36 -15.50
CA CYS A 33 -20.86 -6.78 -14.17
C CYS A 33 -20.12 -7.73 -13.23
N LEU A 34 -20.39 -9.03 -13.29
CA LEU A 34 -19.71 -10.01 -12.46
C LEU A 34 -18.19 -10.01 -12.71
N GLU A 35 -17.77 -9.97 -13.97
CA GLU A 35 -16.34 -9.92 -14.30
C GLU A 35 -15.70 -8.65 -13.76
N ILE A 36 -16.36 -7.51 -13.92
CA ILE A 36 -15.84 -6.23 -13.45
C ILE A 36 -15.73 -6.23 -11.93
N ALA A 37 -16.76 -6.74 -11.25
CA ALA A 37 -16.75 -6.81 -9.78
C ALA A 37 -15.60 -7.69 -9.27
N GLN A 38 -15.32 -8.81 -9.92
CA GLN A 38 -14.21 -9.68 -9.55
C GLN A 38 -12.86 -9.00 -9.73
N GLN A 39 -12.71 -8.22 -10.80
CA GLN A 39 -11.48 -7.47 -11.05
C GLN A 39 -11.30 -6.34 -10.04
N LEU A 40 -12.38 -5.66 -9.68
CA LEU A 40 -12.34 -4.63 -8.65
C LEU A 40 -11.93 -5.21 -7.30
N GLN A 41 -12.47 -6.38 -6.95
CA GLN A 41 -12.10 -7.06 -5.72
C GLN A 41 -10.59 -7.37 -5.69
N ALA A 42 -10.05 -7.81 -6.83
CA ALA A 42 -8.62 -8.11 -6.93
C ALA A 42 -7.76 -6.85 -6.74
N VAL A 43 -8.15 -5.72 -7.36
CA VAL A 43 -7.38 -4.50 -7.24
C VAL A 43 -7.49 -3.88 -5.84
N GLU A 44 -8.65 -4.01 -5.19
CA GLU A 44 -8.80 -3.61 -3.79
C GLU A 44 -7.82 -4.36 -2.90
N GLY A 45 -7.71 -5.67 -3.09
CA GLY A 45 -6.78 -6.49 -2.33
C GLY A 45 -5.33 -6.08 -2.55
N ALA A 46 -4.97 -5.77 -3.80
CA ALA A 46 -3.62 -5.33 -4.13
C ALA A 46 -3.29 -3.99 -3.45
N ILE A 47 -4.23 -3.05 -3.43
CA ILE A 47 -4.04 -1.75 -2.78
C ILE A 47 -3.94 -1.94 -1.27
N GLU A 48 -4.79 -2.77 -0.68
CA GLU A 48 -4.75 -3.08 0.75
C GLU A 48 -3.39 -3.67 1.14
N ASN A 49 -2.88 -4.61 0.35
CA ASN A 49 -1.58 -5.21 0.60
C ASN A 49 -0.44 -4.20 0.48
N ALA A 50 -0.51 -3.27 -0.47
CA ALA A 50 0.48 -2.20 -0.60
C ALA A 50 0.47 -1.28 0.61
N LYS A 51 -0.72 -0.94 1.11
CA LYS A 51 -0.89 -0.13 2.31
C LYS A 51 -0.26 -0.81 3.52
N LYS A 52 -0.55 -2.10 3.72
CA LYS A 52 0.02 -2.86 4.83
C LYS A 52 1.55 -2.94 4.74
N ALA A 53 2.07 -3.16 3.53
CA ALA A 53 3.51 -3.22 3.33
C ALA A 53 4.16 -1.87 3.67
N LEU A 54 3.54 -0.77 3.27
CA LEU A 54 4.04 0.56 3.59
C LEU A 54 4.08 0.79 5.11
N ILE A 55 3.00 0.43 5.79
CA ILE A 55 2.90 0.63 7.24
C ILE A 55 3.92 -0.24 7.98
N LEU A 56 4.12 -1.50 7.55
CA LEU A 56 5.10 -2.39 8.17
C LEU A 56 6.52 -1.90 7.96
N ASP A 57 6.84 -1.37 6.77
CA ASP A 57 8.15 -0.75 6.52
C ASP A 57 8.38 0.42 7.45
N HIS A 58 7.37 1.27 7.60
CA HIS A 58 7.45 2.43 8.46
C HIS A 58 7.59 2.02 9.93
N LEU A 59 6.88 0.98 10.35
CA LEU A 59 6.97 0.45 11.70
C LEU A 59 8.38 -0.04 12.01
N GLY A 60 9.00 -0.77 11.06
CA GLY A 60 10.37 -1.23 11.23
C GLY A 60 11.34 -0.08 11.43
N HIS A 61 11.18 0.99 10.65
CA HIS A 61 11.99 2.19 10.79
C HIS A 61 11.76 2.87 12.15
N SER A 62 10.49 2.98 12.57
CA SER A 62 10.13 3.59 13.85
C SER A 62 10.68 2.80 15.02
N LEU A 63 10.67 1.47 14.97
CA LEU A 63 11.28 0.64 16.01
C LEU A 63 12.78 0.88 16.13
N SER A 64 13.45 1.07 14.99
CA SER A 64 14.86 1.40 14.98
C SER A 64 15.12 2.71 15.70
N LEU A 65 14.31 3.74 15.46
CA LEU A 65 14.43 5.04 16.13
C LEU A 65 14.16 4.92 17.63
N ILE A 66 13.20 4.12 18.04
CA ILE A 66 12.88 3.89 19.44
C ILE A 66 14.07 3.23 20.15
N SER A 67 14.68 2.23 19.52
CA SER A 67 15.79 1.51 20.13
C SER A 67 17.04 2.40 20.28
N THR A 68 17.21 3.43 19.47
CA THR A 68 18.30 4.42 19.65
C THR A 68 17.96 5.47 20.70
N GLY A 69 16.70 5.58 21.09
CA GLY A 69 16.25 6.50 22.13
C GLY A 69 16.12 7.95 21.72
N SER A 70 16.60 8.34 20.54
CA SER A 70 16.69 9.74 20.17
C SER A 70 15.37 10.39 19.74
N LYS A 71 14.46 9.61 19.14
CA LYS A 71 13.17 10.13 18.63
C LYS A 71 12.00 9.21 18.97
N GLY A 72 12.14 8.45 20.06
CA GLY A 72 11.15 7.42 20.41
C GLY A 72 9.74 7.94 20.63
N LYS A 73 9.60 9.08 21.31
CA LYS A 73 8.28 9.66 21.60
C LYS A 73 7.56 10.10 20.33
N ALA A 74 8.28 10.74 19.41
CA ALA A 74 7.72 11.18 18.15
C ALA A 74 7.33 9.98 17.28
N ALA A 75 8.16 8.94 17.26
CA ALA A 75 7.90 7.72 16.51
C ALA A 75 6.66 7.00 17.04
N ILE A 76 6.49 6.92 18.35
CA ILE A 76 5.31 6.29 18.96
C ILE A 76 4.05 7.06 18.62
N ARG A 77 4.09 8.38 18.71
CA ARG A 77 2.95 9.24 18.39
C ARG A 77 2.51 9.06 16.94
N GLU A 78 3.47 9.07 16.02
CA GLU A 78 3.21 8.88 14.61
C GLU A 78 2.63 7.48 14.35
N PHE A 79 3.19 6.45 14.97
CA PHE A 79 2.68 5.10 14.82
C PHE A 79 1.22 4.99 15.25
N ARG A 80 0.83 5.63 16.33
CA ARG A 80 -0.57 5.62 16.77
C ARG A 80 -1.52 6.18 15.72
N LEU A 81 -1.08 7.23 15.02
CA LEU A 81 -1.89 7.83 13.96
C LEU A 81 -2.00 6.93 12.74
N ILE A 82 -0.93 6.25 12.40
CA ILE A 82 -0.89 5.37 11.23
C ILE A 82 -1.59 4.03 11.50
N ALA A 83 -1.51 3.52 12.73
CA ALA A 83 -2.04 2.20 13.09
C ALA A 83 -3.53 2.05 12.82
N LYS A 84 -4.29 3.13 12.85
CA LYS A 84 -5.73 3.07 12.56
C LYS A 84 -6.04 2.74 11.11
N TYR A 85 -5.04 2.78 10.23
CA TYR A 85 -5.20 2.41 8.84
C TYR A 85 -4.75 0.98 8.53
N LEU A 86 -4.34 0.26 9.54
CA LEU A 86 -3.96 -1.15 9.37
C LEU A 86 -5.16 -2.04 9.05
#